data_92c73a24d854190a73fc13e0f5282cc4
#
_entry.id   92c73a24d854190a73fc13e0f5282cc4
#
_cell.length_a   1.000
_cell.length_b   1.000
_cell.length_c   1.000
_cell.angle_alpha   90.00
_cell.angle_beta   90.00
_cell.angle_gamma   90.00
#
_symmetry.space_group_name_H-M   'P 1'
#
loop_
_entity.id
_entity.type
_entity.pdbx_description
1 polymer ?
#
loop_
_entity_poly.entity_id
_entity_poly.type
_entity_poly.pdbx_seq_one_letter_code
_entity_poly.pdbx_strand_id
1 'polypeptide(L)'
;IYSATAYAAHSADILRRTAYILGKTDDEKRYTELFENIKRAFNDAWVNDDGSVSYYGEVSSQTAHCGESVALDGSVTRYTYYAENTPHCPSQTAYALAVDFDLIPKDKLKNTRKYFKNSILRNNGKLTVGFLGISHLAPALSKVGLDDVAFKLLEQEDNPSWLYSVKNGATTIWERWNSYIAETGTFGDVSMNSFNHYSYGAIGQWFFTDILGIRPVEFGYKSFMLSPKFGGGLTYAKGSFTSPYGKISSAWKLHDGKFTYDCTVPTNTTATLKLPNGDIHTLVGGSYHFEINV
;
A
#
# COMPACT_ATOMS: atom_id res chain seq x y z
N ILE A 1 -16.72 3.38 -10.91
CA ILE A 1 -16.24 2.57 -12.05
C ILE A 1 -14.73 2.34 -11.95
N TYR A 2 -13.89 3.36 -11.81
CA TYR A 2 -12.41 3.24 -11.74
C TYR A 2 -11.92 2.11 -10.81
N SER A 3 -12.25 2.20 -9.52
CA SER A 3 -11.81 1.19 -8.53
C SER A 3 -12.35 -0.21 -8.84
N ALA A 4 -13.60 -0.32 -9.31
CA ALA A 4 -14.17 -1.60 -9.69
C ALA A 4 -13.41 -2.23 -10.86
N THR A 5 -13.01 -1.44 -11.87
CA THR A 5 -12.20 -1.95 -13.00
C THR A 5 -10.79 -2.34 -12.56
N ALA A 6 -10.16 -1.55 -11.67
CA ALA A 6 -8.85 -1.91 -11.11
C ALA A 6 -8.91 -3.26 -10.34
N TYR A 7 -9.92 -3.44 -9.49
CA TYR A 7 -10.11 -4.69 -8.76
C TYR A 7 -10.52 -5.86 -9.66
N ALA A 8 -11.25 -5.60 -10.75
CA ALA A 8 -11.55 -6.65 -11.74
C ALA A 8 -10.26 -7.15 -12.42
N ALA A 9 -9.36 -6.23 -12.80
CA ALA A 9 -8.04 -6.59 -13.32
C ALA A 9 -7.23 -7.39 -12.30
N HIS A 10 -7.18 -6.93 -11.05
CA HIS A 10 -6.48 -7.63 -9.97
C HIS A 10 -7.04 -9.04 -9.73
N SER A 11 -8.37 -9.21 -9.77
CA SER A 11 -9.01 -10.52 -9.64
C SER A 11 -8.65 -11.45 -10.79
N ALA A 12 -8.60 -10.93 -12.03
CA ALA A 12 -8.15 -11.70 -13.19
C ALA A 12 -6.67 -12.10 -13.06
N ASP A 13 -5.80 -11.21 -12.53
CA ASP A 13 -4.40 -11.52 -12.25
C ASP A 13 -4.24 -12.63 -11.20
N ILE A 14 -5.02 -12.59 -10.14
CA ILE A 14 -5.02 -13.66 -9.12
C ILE A 14 -5.44 -14.99 -9.75
N LEU A 15 -6.49 -15.00 -10.55
CA LEU A 15 -6.99 -16.23 -11.20
C LEU A 15 -5.98 -16.81 -12.19
N ARG A 16 -5.32 -15.98 -13.03
CA ARG A 16 -4.29 -16.47 -13.97
C ARG A 16 -3.10 -17.09 -13.24
N ARG A 17 -2.62 -16.44 -12.15
CA ARG A 17 -1.53 -16.98 -11.32
C ARG A 17 -1.94 -18.26 -10.60
N THR A 18 -3.17 -18.33 -10.11
CA THR A 18 -3.71 -19.55 -9.50
C THR A 18 -3.80 -20.68 -10.52
N ALA A 19 -4.30 -20.41 -11.72
CA ALA A 19 -4.39 -21.38 -12.81
C ALA A 19 -3.01 -21.92 -13.21
N TYR A 20 -2.01 -21.02 -13.32
CA TYR A 20 -0.61 -21.41 -13.56
C TYR A 20 -0.09 -22.39 -12.51
N ILE A 21 -0.28 -22.10 -11.22
CA ILE A 21 0.17 -22.98 -10.12
C ILE A 21 -0.50 -24.34 -10.17
N LEU A 22 -1.78 -24.38 -10.50
CA LEU A 22 -2.57 -25.60 -10.56
C LEU A 22 -2.41 -26.37 -11.88
N GLY A 23 -1.56 -25.90 -12.80
CA GLY A 23 -1.37 -26.50 -14.12
C GLY A 23 -2.62 -26.44 -15.00
N LYS A 24 -3.51 -25.46 -14.79
CA LYS A 24 -4.75 -25.27 -15.56
C LYS A 24 -4.47 -24.33 -16.73
N THR A 25 -3.82 -24.86 -17.77
CA THR A 25 -3.30 -24.07 -18.90
C THR A 25 -4.36 -23.29 -19.67
N ASP A 26 -5.56 -23.84 -19.85
CA ASP A 26 -6.65 -23.15 -20.55
C ASP A 26 -7.19 -21.98 -19.71
N ASP A 27 -7.34 -22.16 -18.41
CA ASP A 27 -7.75 -21.12 -17.49
C ASP A 27 -6.66 -20.03 -17.38
N GLU A 28 -5.39 -20.42 -17.31
CA GLU A 28 -4.27 -19.48 -17.31
C GLU A 28 -4.31 -18.57 -18.55
N LYS A 29 -4.47 -19.16 -19.73
CA LYS A 29 -4.58 -18.43 -21.00
C LYS A 29 -5.77 -17.48 -20.98
N ARG A 30 -6.96 -17.99 -20.61
CA ARG A 30 -8.20 -17.23 -20.52
C ARG A 30 -8.09 -16.03 -19.59
N TYR A 31 -7.57 -16.21 -18.38
CA TYR A 31 -7.46 -15.13 -17.39
C TYR A 31 -6.30 -14.18 -17.70
N THR A 32 -5.27 -14.63 -18.40
CA THR A 32 -4.23 -13.74 -18.93
C THR A 32 -4.82 -12.80 -19.97
N GLU A 33 -5.58 -13.33 -20.93
CA GLU A 33 -6.25 -12.50 -21.93
C GLU A 33 -7.26 -11.52 -21.31
N LEU A 34 -8.02 -11.97 -20.31
CA LEU A 34 -8.96 -11.12 -19.57
C LEU A 34 -8.22 -9.97 -18.85
N PHE A 35 -7.13 -10.29 -18.14
CA PHE A 35 -6.32 -9.29 -17.45
C PHE A 35 -5.78 -8.24 -18.41
N GLU A 36 -5.17 -8.66 -19.52
CA GLU A 36 -4.59 -7.75 -20.51
C GLU A 36 -5.66 -6.86 -21.19
N ASN A 37 -6.84 -7.41 -21.44
CA ASN A 37 -7.96 -6.66 -22.01
C ASN A 37 -8.48 -5.60 -21.02
N ILE A 38 -8.67 -5.97 -19.74
CA ILE A 38 -9.08 -5.00 -18.71
C ILE A 38 -8.00 -3.94 -18.51
N LYS A 39 -6.73 -4.34 -18.46
CA LYS A 39 -5.58 -3.40 -18.33
C LYS A 39 -5.54 -2.42 -19.49
N ARG A 40 -5.77 -2.86 -20.72
CA ARG A 40 -5.83 -1.99 -21.91
C ARG A 40 -6.97 -0.99 -21.77
N ALA A 41 -8.19 -1.48 -21.50
CA ALA A 41 -9.36 -0.62 -21.32
C ALA A 41 -9.19 0.36 -20.16
N PHE A 42 -8.52 -0.04 -19.07
CA PHE A 42 -8.17 0.83 -17.96
C PHE A 42 -7.22 1.95 -18.40
N ASN A 43 -6.19 1.61 -19.19
CA ASN A 43 -5.25 2.60 -19.71
C ASN A 43 -5.92 3.59 -20.65
N ASP A 44 -6.72 3.08 -21.60
CA ASP A 44 -7.43 3.94 -22.56
C ASP A 44 -8.39 4.93 -21.87
N ALA A 45 -8.98 4.51 -20.74
CA ALA A 45 -9.95 5.33 -20.03
C ALA A 45 -9.33 6.31 -19.02
N TRP A 46 -8.20 5.95 -18.37
CA TRP A 46 -7.73 6.68 -17.18
C TRP A 46 -6.24 6.96 -17.11
N VAL A 47 -5.39 6.43 -17.97
CA VAL A 47 -3.95 6.69 -17.94
C VAL A 47 -3.56 7.61 -19.08
N ASN A 48 -3.24 8.85 -18.76
CA ASN A 48 -2.83 9.85 -19.75
C ASN A 48 -1.45 9.56 -20.32
N ASP A 49 -1.13 10.19 -21.44
CA ASP A 49 0.18 10.01 -22.13
C ASP A 49 1.36 10.45 -21.27
N ASP A 50 1.17 11.43 -20.41
CA ASP A 50 2.20 11.90 -19.47
C ASP A 50 2.35 11.01 -18.22
N GLY A 51 1.60 9.92 -18.12
CA GLY A 51 1.64 8.99 -16.98
C GLY A 51 0.83 9.45 -15.76
N SER A 52 0.10 10.55 -15.87
CA SER A 52 -0.89 10.90 -14.86
C SER A 52 -2.11 9.98 -14.97
N VAL A 53 -2.86 9.86 -13.88
CA VAL A 53 -4.07 9.04 -13.83
C VAL A 53 -5.27 9.97 -13.72
N SER A 54 -6.26 9.82 -14.58
CA SER A 54 -7.53 10.56 -14.51
C SER A 54 -8.54 9.76 -13.68
N TYR A 55 -9.08 10.36 -12.63
CA TYR A 55 -10.08 9.69 -11.79
C TYR A 55 -11.46 9.65 -12.47
N TYR A 56 -11.72 10.57 -13.40
CA TYR A 56 -12.94 10.66 -14.19
C TYR A 56 -12.56 10.62 -15.66
N GLY A 57 -12.94 9.58 -16.38
CA GLY A 57 -13.19 9.71 -17.81
C GLY A 57 -14.16 10.87 -17.99
N GLU A 58 -14.04 11.65 -19.03
CA GLU A 58 -14.78 12.88 -19.31
C GLU A 58 -16.04 13.08 -18.46
N VAL A 59 -15.89 13.70 -17.29
CA VAL A 59 -17.05 14.19 -16.54
C VAL A 59 -17.46 15.47 -17.24
N SER A 60 -18.58 15.40 -17.94
CA SER A 60 -19.28 16.61 -18.35
C SER A 60 -19.30 17.57 -17.15
N SER A 61 -18.93 18.80 -17.38
CA SER A 61 -18.57 19.87 -16.45
C SER A 61 -19.64 20.28 -15.42
N GLN A 62 -20.56 19.43 -14.99
CA GLN A 62 -21.73 19.81 -14.21
C GLN A 62 -22.20 18.87 -13.11
N THR A 63 -21.43 17.88 -12.67
CA THR A 63 -21.89 17.06 -11.55
C THR A 63 -21.36 17.63 -10.22
N ALA A 64 -22.17 18.52 -9.61
CA ALA A 64 -21.99 18.89 -8.22
C ALA A 64 -22.32 17.68 -7.32
N HIS A 65 -21.39 17.21 -6.54
CA HIS A 65 -21.68 16.25 -5.48
C HIS A 65 -22.06 17.03 -4.22
N CYS A 66 -23.34 16.94 -3.83
CA CYS A 66 -23.83 17.50 -2.58
C CYS A 66 -23.77 16.42 -1.49
N GLY A 67 -23.12 16.71 -0.39
CA GLY A 67 -23.15 15.89 0.83
C GLY A 67 -23.77 16.69 1.98
N GLU A 68 -24.40 15.99 2.89
CA GLU A 68 -24.89 16.55 4.14
C GLU A 68 -24.16 15.87 5.30
N SER A 69 -23.64 16.63 6.24
CA SER A 69 -23.22 16.11 7.54
C SER A 69 -24.16 16.64 8.61
N VAL A 70 -24.64 15.77 9.47
CA VAL A 70 -25.48 16.12 10.61
C VAL A 70 -24.64 16.05 11.88
N ALA A 71 -24.47 17.18 12.56
CA ALA A 71 -23.80 17.21 13.86
C ALA A 71 -24.71 16.67 14.98
N LEU A 72 -24.13 16.31 16.12
CA LEU A 72 -24.87 15.78 17.27
C LEU A 72 -25.91 16.75 17.85
N ASP A 73 -25.77 18.06 17.60
CA ASP A 73 -26.72 19.09 17.98
C ASP A 73 -27.89 19.23 16.98
N GLY A 74 -27.93 18.38 15.94
CA GLY A 74 -28.91 18.41 14.88
C GLY A 74 -28.63 19.44 13.80
N SER A 75 -27.52 20.18 13.87
CA SER A 75 -27.14 21.11 12.82
C SER A 75 -26.71 20.34 11.55
N VAL A 76 -27.26 20.77 10.40
CA VAL A 76 -26.97 20.17 9.10
C VAL A 76 -26.01 21.08 8.36
N THR A 77 -24.80 20.60 8.10
CA THR A 77 -23.87 21.28 7.23
C THR A 77 -23.98 20.68 5.83
N ARG A 78 -24.48 21.47 4.88
CA ARG A 78 -24.47 21.11 3.46
C ARG A 78 -23.15 21.56 2.87
N TYR A 79 -22.44 20.62 2.26
CA TYR A 79 -21.25 20.93 1.49
C TYR A 79 -21.48 20.52 0.03
N THR A 80 -21.18 21.44 -0.85
CA THR A 80 -21.12 21.17 -2.28
C THR A 80 -19.65 21.23 -2.65
N TYR A 81 -19.05 20.12 -3.01
CA TYR A 81 -17.79 20.25 -3.72
C TYR A 81 -18.06 20.22 -5.21
N TYR A 82 -17.66 21.29 -5.80
CA TYR A 82 -17.43 21.28 -7.23
C TYR A 82 -16.16 20.46 -7.42
N ALA A 83 -16.25 19.36 -8.16
CA ALA A 83 -15.07 18.84 -8.81
C ALA A 83 -14.63 19.93 -9.78
N GLU A 84 -13.89 20.92 -9.28
CA GLU A 84 -13.23 21.85 -10.18
C GLU A 84 -12.48 20.99 -11.19
N ASN A 85 -12.67 21.27 -12.47
CA ASN A 85 -11.89 20.76 -13.58
C ASN A 85 -10.41 21.15 -13.41
N THR A 86 -9.78 20.60 -12.37
CA THR A 86 -8.33 20.47 -12.36
C THR A 86 -8.05 19.13 -13.04
N PRO A 87 -7.62 19.15 -14.29
CA PRO A 87 -7.50 17.96 -15.14
C PRO A 87 -6.58 16.86 -14.59
N HIS A 88 -6.04 16.97 -13.40
CA HIS A 88 -4.96 16.11 -12.92
C HIS A 88 -4.90 15.99 -11.38
N CYS A 89 -6.01 15.76 -10.70
CA CYS A 89 -5.96 15.50 -9.27
C CYS A 89 -6.64 14.17 -8.88
N PRO A 90 -6.10 13.04 -9.33
CA PRO A 90 -6.58 11.75 -8.86
C PRO A 90 -6.23 11.57 -7.38
N SER A 91 -7.09 10.83 -6.68
CA SER A 91 -6.90 10.51 -5.27
C SER A 91 -5.66 9.62 -5.06
N GLN A 92 -5.12 9.62 -3.85
CA GLN A 92 -4.06 8.68 -3.45
C GLN A 92 -4.47 7.24 -3.74
N THR A 93 -5.75 6.88 -3.51
CA THR A 93 -6.31 5.56 -3.83
C THR A 93 -6.18 5.22 -5.31
N ALA A 94 -6.44 6.19 -6.21
CA ALA A 94 -6.34 5.93 -7.65
C ALA A 94 -4.93 5.52 -8.05
N TYR A 95 -3.92 6.27 -7.62
CA TYR A 95 -2.53 5.91 -7.88
C TYR A 95 -2.12 4.61 -7.20
N ALA A 96 -2.54 4.40 -5.94
CA ALA A 96 -2.21 3.18 -5.20
C ALA A 96 -2.68 1.93 -5.94
N LEU A 97 -3.95 1.90 -6.36
CA LEU A 97 -4.51 0.76 -7.09
C LEU A 97 -3.85 0.57 -8.45
N ALA A 98 -3.66 1.65 -9.23
CA ALA A 98 -3.07 1.57 -10.56
C ALA A 98 -1.64 1.03 -10.54
N VAL A 99 -0.85 1.44 -9.54
CA VAL A 99 0.54 1.02 -9.37
C VAL A 99 0.64 -0.39 -8.79
N ASP A 100 -0.10 -0.66 -7.71
CA ASP A 100 0.00 -1.94 -7.01
C ASP A 100 -0.46 -3.11 -7.88
N PHE A 101 -1.52 -2.91 -8.66
CA PHE A 101 -2.09 -3.92 -9.56
C PHE A 101 -1.41 -4.01 -10.95
N ASP A 102 -0.26 -3.35 -11.13
CA ASP A 102 0.50 -3.37 -12.40
C ASP A 102 -0.28 -2.86 -13.62
N LEU A 103 -1.21 -1.92 -13.40
CA LEU A 103 -2.01 -1.38 -14.50
C LEU A 103 -1.27 -0.31 -15.31
N ILE A 104 -0.31 0.38 -14.72
CA ILE A 104 0.47 1.42 -15.40
C ILE A 104 1.49 0.81 -16.38
N PRO A 105 1.59 1.31 -17.62
CA PRO A 105 2.62 0.92 -18.55
C PRO A 105 4.03 1.23 -18.00
N LYS A 106 4.99 0.35 -18.27
CA LYS A 106 6.35 0.46 -17.70
C LYS A 106 7.05 1.77 -18.08
N ASP A 107 6.87 2.24 -19.30
CA ASP A 107 7.42 3.47 -19.83
C ASP A 107 6.84 4.73 -19.15
N LYS A 108 5.61 4.65 -18.63
CA LYS A 108 4.93 5.74 -17.93
C LYS A 108 5.21 5.77 -16.43
N LEU A 109 5.71 4.66 -15.82
CA LEU A 109 5.88 4.54 -14.35
C LEU A 109 6.73 5.65 -13.71
N LYS A 110 7.78 6.12 -14.40
CA LYS A 110 8.64 7.20 -13.91
C LYS A 110 7.86 8.49 -13.68
N ASN A 111 6.98 8.84 -14.60
CA ASN A 111 6.14 10.03 -14.50
C ASN A 111 4.99 9.80 -13.51
N THR A 112 4.36 8.63 -13.54
CA THR A 112 3.32 8.25 -12.57
C THR A 112 3.83 8.37 -11.14
N ARG A 113 5.07 7.94 -10.85
CA ARG A 113 5.73 8.13 -9.55
C ARG A 113 5.70 9.58 -9.10
N LYS A 114 6.00 10.53 -10.00
CA LYS A 114 5.98 11.96 -9.70
C LYS A 114 4.58 12.45 -9.32
N TYR A 115 3.58 12.07 -10.09
CA TYR A 115 2.18 12.43 -9.83
C TYR A 115 1.65 11.78 -8.55
N PHE A 116 2.01 10.53 -8.29
CA PHE A 116 1.66 9.83 -7.07
C PHE A 116 2.23 10.54 -5.82
N LYS A 117 3.52 10.89 -5.84
CA LYS A 117 4.13 11.70 -4.78
C LYS A 117 3.38 13.03 -4.59
N ASN A 118 3.06 13.72 -5.68
CA ASN A 118 2.34 14.98 -5.63
C ASN A 118 0.93 14.84 -5.04
N SER A 119 0.22 13.72 -5.26
CA SER A 119 -1.09 13.47 -4.66
C SER A 119 -1.05 13.44 -3.14
N ILE A 120 0.09 13.07 -2.54
CA ILE A 120 0.31 13.07 -1.10
C ILE A 120 0.73 14.46 -0.62
N LEU A 121 1.67 15.10 -1.32
CA LEU A 121 2.18 16.42 -0.93
C LEU A 121 1.10 17.50 -0.96
N ARG A 122 0.16 17.47 -1.91
CA ARG A 122 -0.99 18.38 -1.99
C ARG A 122 -1.92 18.29 -0.78
N ASN A 123 -1.92 17.16 -0.10
CA ASN A 123 -2.68 16.94 1.13
C ASN A 123 -1.80 17.14 2.37
N ASN A 124 -0.80 18.01 2.29
CA ASN A 124 0.15 18.31 3.37
C ASN A 124 0.87 17.06 3.92
N GLY A 125 1.11 16.07 3.05
CA GLY A 125 1.73 14.81 3.45
C GLY A 125 0.82 13.90 4.30
N LYS A 126 -0.50 14.12 4.26
CA LYS A 126 -1.48 13.36 5.04
C LYS A 126 -2.22 12.32 4.19
N LEU A 127 -2.76 11.32 4.87
CA LEU A 127 -3.57 10.26 4.26
C LEU A 127 -4.93 10.81 3.78
N THR A 128 -5.36 10.38 2.59
CA THR A 128 -6.72 10.64 2.07
C THR A 128 -7.39 9.36 1.59
N VAL A 129 -6.80 8.22 1.94
CA VAL A 129 -7.30 6.91 1.54
C VAL A 129 -8.32 6.39 2.56
N GLY A 130 -9.34 5.72 2.04
CA GLY A 130 -10.25 4.87 2.80
C GLY A 130 -9.94 3.39 2.60
N PHE A 131 -10.89 2.52 2.89
CA PHE A 131 -10.73 1.07 2.91
C PHE A 131 -10.19 0.48 1.60
N LEU A 132 -10.62 1.00 0.45
CA LEU A 132 -10.21 0.48 -0.86
C LEU A 132 -8.74 0.78 -1.20
N GLY A 133 -8.15 1.80 -0.60
CA GLY A 133 -6.80 2.24 -0.96
C GLY A 133 -5.74 1.93 0.08
N ILE A 134 -6.13 1.76 1.35
CA ILE A 134 -5.16 1.73 2.44
C ILE A 134 -4.21 0.53 2.39
N SER A 135 -4.71 -0.64 2.00
CA SER A 135 -3.91 -1.86 1.86
C SER A 135 -2.89 -1.79 0.72
N HIS A 136 -3.12 -0.91 -0.25
CA HIS A 136 -2.32 -0.76 -1.46
C HIS A 136 -1.40 0.45 -1.45
N LEU A 137 -1.63 1.43 -0.57
CA LEU A 137 -0.91 2.71 -0.59
C LEU A 137 0.59 2.54 -0.32
N ALA A 138 0.97 1.99 0.83
CA ALA A 138 2.37 1.83 1.20
C ALA A 138 3.11 0.82 0.29
N PRO A 139 2.53 -0.35 -0.06
CA PRO A 139 3.12 -1.24 -1.06
C PRO A 139 3.35 -0.57 -2.41
N ALA A 140 2.38 0.21 -2.92
CA ALA A 140 2.51 0.91 -4.19
C ALA A 140 3.60 2.00 -4.14
N LEU A 141 3.69 2.75 -3.04
CA LEU A 141 4.77 3.72 -2.84
C LEU A 141 6.14 3.03 -2.88
N SER A 142 6.29 1.93 -2.16
CA SER A 142 7.52 1.13 -2.15
C SER A 142 7.85 0.54 -3.53
N LYS A 143 6.84 0.12 -4.28
CA LYS A 143 6.99 -0.45 -5.63
C LYS A 143 7.58 0.54 -6.63
N VAL A 144 7.30 1.83 -6.47
CA VAL A 144 7.86 2.90 -7.30
C VAL A 144 9.03 3.66 -6.64
N GLY A 145 9.57 3.14 -5.53
CA GLY A 145 10.74 3.71 -4.85
C GLY A 145 10.45 5.02 -4.11
N LEU A 146 9.25 5.17 -3.56
CA LEU A 146 8.83 6.28 -2.69
C LEU A 146 8.76 5.83 -1.21
N ASP A 147 9.73 5.03 -0.78
CA ASP A 147 9.78 4.52 0.58
C ASP A 147 9.85 5.66 1.62
N ASP A 148 10.57 6.75 1.31
CA ASP A 148 10.63 7.95 2.13
C ASP A 148 9.26 8.57 2.41
N VAL A 149 8.37 8.51 1.43
CA VAL A 149 6.99 8.99 1.57
C VAL A 149 6.17 8.02 2.41
N ALA A 150 6.32 6.71 2.19
CA ALA A 150 5.61 5.69 2.95
C ALA A 150 5.97 5.75 4.46
N PHE A 151 7.25 5.89 4.81
CA PHE A 151 7.68 6.06 6.19
C PHE A 151 7.13 7.34 6.82
N LYS A 152 7.16 8.48 6.10
CA LYS A 152 6.57 9.75 6.59
C LYS A 152 5.07 9.64 6.86
N LEU A 153 4.33 8.90 6.03
CA LEU A 153 2.91 8.65 6.27
C LEU A 153 2.68 7.76 7.48
N LEU A 154 3.54 6.76 7.70
CA LEU A 154 3.47 5.90 8.87
C LEU A 154 3.72 6.67 10.17
N GLU A 155 4.68 7.59 10.16
CA GLU A 155 5.11 8.37 11.32
C GLU A 155 4.30 9.66 11.53
N GLN A 156 3.31 9.93 10.67
CA GLN A 156 2.42 11.08 10.83
C GLN A 156 1.59 10.94 12.12
N GLU A 157 1.59 11.98 12.95
CA GLU A 157 0.92 11.99 14.24
C GLU A 157 -0.42 12.72 14.24
N ASP A 158 -0.61 13.63 13.27
CA ASP A 158 -1.85 14.40 13.13
C ASP A 158 -2.90 13.61 12.35
N ASN A 159 -4.17 13.86 12.63
CA ASN A 159 -5.30 13.32 11.86
C ASN A 159 -5.24 13.82 10.39
N PRO A 160 -5.45 12.91 9.42
CA PRO A 160 -5.64 11.46 9.48
C PRO A 160 -4.30 10.69 9.53
N SER A 161 -4.13 9.82 10.51
CA SER A 161 -2.95 8.95 10.63
C SER A 161 -3.18 7.80 11.62
N TRP A 162 -2.34 6.76 11.55
CA TRP A 162 -2.35 5.67 12.54
C TRP A 162 -1.90 6.16 13.92
N LEU A 163 -0.85 6.99 13.98
CA LEU A 163 -0.33 7.47 15.27
C LEU A 163 -1.28 8.45 15.97
N TYR A 164 -2.13 9.16 15.22
CA TYR A 164 -3.21 9.93 15.83
C TYR A 164 -4.11 9.04 16.71
N SER A 165 -4.55 7.90 16.19
CA SER A 165 -5.35 6.95 16.96
C SER A 165 -4.58 6.43 18.18
N VAL A 166 -3.32 6.05 18.02
CA VAL A 166 -2.45 5.56 19.11
C VAL A 166 -2.27 6.62 20.19
N LYS A 167 -1.98 7.87 19.83
CA LYS A 167 -1.83 8.98 20.78
C LYS A 167 -3.10 9.30 21.55
N ASN A 168 -4.25 9.00 20.96
CA ASN A 168 -5.55 9.15 21.60
C ASN A 168 -6.02 7.87 22.32
N GLY A 169 -5.11 6.96 22.65
CA GLY A 169 -5.36 5.80 23.50
C GLY A 169 -5.96 4.59 22.80
N ALA A 170 -5.89 4.54 21.46
CA ALA A 170 -6.36 3.36 20.73
C ALA A 170 -5.55 2.12 21.10
N THR A 171 -6.27 1.05 21.46
CA THR A 171 -5.72 -0.29 21.68
C THR A 171 -6.08 -1.27 20.56
N THR A 172 -6.89 -0.82 19.63
CA THR A 172 -7.42 -1.54 18.47
C THR A 172 -7.39 -0.63 17.25
N ILE A 173 -7.53 -1.18 16.05
CA ILE A 173 -7.66 -0.39 14.83
C ILE A 173 -9.06 0.21 14.75
N TRP A 174 -9.13 1.50 14.54
CA TRP A 174 -10.39 2.23 14.37
C TRP A 174 -10.89 2.15 12.93
N GLU A 175 -12.20 2.21 12.76
CA GLU A 175 -12.86 2.17 11.45
C GLU A 175 -12.58 3.42 10.61
N ARG A 176 -12.49 4.57 11.26
CA ARG A 176 -12.28 5.87 10.60
C ARG A 176 -11.07 6.57 11.18
N TRP A 177 -10.42 7.41 10.38
CA TRP A 177 -9.32 8.24 10.84
C TRP A 177 -9.74 9.21 11.96
N ASN A 178 -10.99 9.69 11.87
CA ASN A 178 -11.63 10.60 12.82
C ASN A 178 -12.68 9.90 13.70
N SER A 179 -12.50 8.64 14.02
CA SER A 179 -13.40 7.92 14.94
C SER A 179 -13.57 8.64 16.29
N TYR A 180 -12.50 9.28 16.74
CA TYR A 180 -12.48 10.21 17.87
C TYR A 180 -11.80 11.50 17.43
N ILE A 181 -12.35 12.65 17.81
CA ILE A 181 -11.86 13.98 17.51
C ILE A 181 -11.34 14.60 18.81
N ALA A 182 -10.01 14.58 18.99
CA ALA A 182 -9.38 14.97 20.24
C ALA A 182 -9.61 16.46 20.57
N GLU A 183 -9.66 17.32 19.56
CA GLU A 183 -9.84 18.77 19.71
C GLU A 183 -11.18 19.14 20.35
N THR A 184 -12.20 18.34 20.11
CA THR A 184 -13.56 18.58 20.64
C THR A 184 -13.97 17.56 21.71
N GLY A 185 -13.23 16.46 21.88
CA GLY A 185 -13.59 15.35 22.77
C GLY A 185 -14.78 14.56 22.26
N THR A 186 -15.13 14.65 20.99
CA THR A 186 -16.31 14.03 20.40
C THR A 186 -15.97 12.84 19.53
N PHE A 187 -16.95 11.99 19.30
CA PHE A 187 -16.83 10.87 18.36
C PHE A 187 -17.22 11.34 16.95
N GLY A 188 -16.62 10.72 15.94
CA GLY A 188 -17.02 10.89 14.55
C GLY A 188 -18.44 10.38 14.29
N ASP A 189 -18.78 10.15 13.04
CA ASP A 189 -20.09 9.66 12.64
C ASP A 189 -20.52 8.42 13.45
N VAL A 190 -21.52 8.61 14.31
CA VAL A 190 -21.99 7.56 15.24
C VAL A 190 -22.74 6.42 14.53
N SER A 191 -23.18 6.63 13.29
CA SER A 191 -23.91 5.61 12.52
C SER A 191 -22.98 4.55 11.92
N MET A 192 -21.70 4.88 11.73
CA MET A 192 -20.68 4.00 11.17
C MET A 192 -19.33 4.33 11.79
N ASN A 193 -19.09 3.88 13.02
CA ASN A 193 -17.90 4.20 13.78
C ASN A 193 -17.54 3.09 14.77
N SER A 194 -16.87 2.07 14.28
CA SER A 194 -16.35 1.00 15.13
C SER A 194 -14.93 1.32 15.63
N PHE A 195 -14.68 1.06 16.91
CA PHE A 195 -13.35 1.12 17.50
C PHE A 195 -12.59 -0.22 17.42
N ASN A 196 -13.15 -1.21 16.73
CA ASN A 196 -12.52 -2.50 16.49
C ASN A 196 -12.79 -2.94 15.04
N HIS A 197 -12.03 -2.37 14.09
CA HIS A 197 -12.20 -2.60 12.66
C HIS A 197 -10.85 -2.91 11.99
N TYR A 198 -10.80 -3.93 11.14
CA TYR A 198 -9.54 -4.46 10.62
C TYR A 198 -8.86 -3.61 9.54
N SER A 199 -9.62 -2.83 8.76
CA SER A 199 -9.17 -2.32 7.45
C SER A 199 -7.88 -1.53 7.49
N TYR A 200 -7.72 -0.58 8.41
CA TYR A 200 -6.50 0.22 8.48
C TYR A 200 -5.31 -0.54 9.06
N GLY A 201 -5.54 -1.70 9.67
CA GLY A 201 -4.50 -2.63 10.09
C GLY A 201 -3.79 -3.33 8.91
N ALA A 202 -4.30 -3.19 7.69
CA ALA A 202 -3.66 -3.70 6.47
C ALA A 202 -2.22 -3.18 6.26
N ILE A 203 -1.83 -2.06 6.89
CA ILE A 203 -0.45 -1.58 6.92
C ILE A 203 0.52 -2.65 7.46
N GLY A 204 0.04 -3.58 8.28
CA GLY A 204 0.82 -4.71 8.78
C GLY A 204 1.44 -5.57 7.69
N GLN A 205 0.80 -5.70 6.54
CA GLN A 205 1.39 -6.39 5.38
C GLN A 205 2.69 -5.70 4.95
N TRP A 206 2.69 -4.38 4.82
CA TRP A 206 3.86 -3.60 4.43
C TRP A 206 5.00 -3.71 5.45
N PHE A 207 4.70 -3.86 6.75
CA PHE A 207 5.72 -4.13 7.76
C PHE A 207 6.46 -5.42 7.47
N PHE A 208 5.75 -6.48 7.08
CA PHE A 208 6.37 -7.75 6.74
C PHE A 208 7.06 -7.74 5.38
N THR A 209 6.40 -7.21 4.36
CA THR A 209 6.91 -7.29 2.99
C THR A 209 8.02 -6.29 2.68
N ASP A 210 8.04 -5.14 3.36
CA ASP A 210 8.96 -4.05 3.05
C ASP A 210 9.88 -3.71 4.21
N ILE A 211 9.37 -3.41 5.42
CA ILE A 211 10.25 -3.08 6.55
C ILE A 211 11.10 -4.29 6.95
N LEU A 212 10.50 -5.47 7.07
CA LEU A 212 11.22 -6.72 7.32
C LEU A 212 11.75 -7.37 6.03
N GLY A 213 11.16 -7.03 4.89
CA GLY A 213 11.56 -7.50 3.56
C GLY A 213 11.23 -8.96 3.28
N ILE A 214 10.30 -9.59 4.00
CA ILE A 214 9.94 -11.00 3.84
C ILE A 214 8.87 -11.13 2.76
N ARG A 215 9.25 -11.61 1.56
CA ARG A 215 8.32 -11.78 0.41
C ARG A 215 8.46 -13.16 -0.21
N PRO A 216 7.36 -13.88 -0.50
CA PRO A 216 7.44 -15.12 -1.23
C PRO A 216 7.89 -14.85 -2.68
N VAL A 217 8.75 -15.72 -3.21
CA VAL A 217 9.07 -15.82 -4.64
C VAL A 217 8.30 -16.99 -5.23
N GLU A 218 8.36 -18.15 -4.54
CA GLU A 218 7.51 -19.29 -4.84
C GLU A 218 6.45 -19.46 -3.74
N PHE A 219 5.33 -20.06 -4.13
CA PHE A 219 4.23 -20.30 -3.20
C PHE A 219 4.68 -21.17 -2.01
N GLY A 220 4.11 -20.86 -0.83
CA GLY A 220 4.47 -21.53 0.41
C GLY A 220 5.84 -21.13 0.94
N TYR A 221 6.55 -20.16 0.33
CA TYR A 221 7.91 -19.75 0.74
C TYR A 221 8.98 -20.83 0.53
N LYS A 222 8.83 -21.68 -0.51
CA LYS A 222 9.89 -22.60 -0.91
C LYS A 222 11.15 -21.83 -1.30
N SER A 223 10.97 -20.74 -2.06
CA SER A 223 11.93 -19.67 -2.21
C SER A 223 11.30 -18.33 -1.86
N PHE A 224 12.08 -17.43 -1.27
CA PHE A 224 11.60 -16.13 -0.82
C PHE A 224 12.69 -15.06 -0.85
N MET A 225 12.28 -13.80 -0.86
CA MET A 225 13.15 -12.64 -0.76
C MET A 225 13.25 -12.19 0.69
N LEU A 226 14.45 -11.80 1.10
CA LEU A 226 14.74 -10.98 2.27
C LEU A 226 15.31 -9.65 1.76
N SER A 227 14.55 -8.57 1.85
CA SER A 227 14.97 -7.25 1.36
C SER A 227 14.50 -6.17 2.33
N PRO A 228 15.12 -6.11 3.53
CA PRO A 228 14.71 -5.17 4.56
C PRO A 228 14.92 -3.73 4.10
N LYS A 229 13.95 -2.87 4.43
CA LYS A 229 14.02 -1.43 4.20
C LYS A 229 14.01 -0.71 5.54
N PHE A 230 14.85 0.30 5.65
CA PHE A 230 14.85 1.23 6.76
C PHE A 230 14.49 2.64 6.27
N GLY A 231 13.99 3.48 7.16
CA GLY A 231 13.61 4.85 6.83
C GLY A 231 12.85 5.50 7.98
N GLY A 232 12.51 6.79 7.78
CA GLY A 232 11.89 7.59 8.83
C GLY A 232 12.76 7.68 10.08
N GLY A 233 12.15 7.65 11.25
CA GLY A 233 12.79 7.62 12.55
C GLY A 233 13.07 6.22 13.10
N LEU A 234 12.77 5.15 12.33
CA LEU A 234 12.98 3.80 12.80
C LEU A 234 14.46 3.45 12.90
N THR A 235 14.90 3.05 14.08
CA THR A 235 16.27 2.57 14.33
C THR A 235 16.40 1.06 14.35
N TYR A 236 15.29 0.34 14.39
CA TYR A 236 15.26 -1.12 14.30
C TYR A 236 13.89 -1.62 13.88
N ALA A 237 13.88 -2.83 13.33
CA ALA A 237 12.67 -3.64 13.21
C ALA A 237 13.03 -5.12 13.36
N LYS A 238 12.10 -5.89 13.93
CA LYS A 238 12.24 -7.35 14.04
C LYS A 238 10.89 -8.03 13.92
N GLY A 239 10.87 -9.15 13.23
CA GLY A 239 9.67 -9.96 13.10
C GLY A 239 9.97 -11.35 12.57
N SER A 240 8.95 -12.19 12.57
CA SER A 240 9.05 -13.52 12.02
C SER A 240 7.71 -13.97 11.44
N PHE A 241 7.79 -14.83 10.45
CA PHE A 241 6.67 -15.45 9.79
C PHE A 241 6.83 -16.97 9.79
N THR A 242 5.80 -17.70 10.15
CA THR A 242 5.83 -19.18 10.13
C THR A 242 5.27 -19.66 8.80
N SER A 243 6.17 -20.13 7.93
CA SER A 243 5.82 -20.73 6.64
C SER A 243 5.54 -22.25 6.82
N PRO A 244 5.02 -22.93 5.79
CA PRO A 244 4.93 -24.40 5.80
C PRO A 244 6.26 -25.13 6.02
N TYR A 245 7.39 -24.47 5.73
CA TYR A 245 8.74 -25.01 5.92
C TYR A 245 9.36 -24.65 7.27
N GLY A 246 8.71 -23.81 8.06
CA GLY A 246 9.20 -23.36 9.35
C GLY A 246 9.32 -21.84 9.47
N LYS A 247 9.97 -21.41 10.54
CA LYS A 247 10.07 -20.01 10.91
C LYS A 247 11.07 -19.26 10.04
N ILE A 248 10.62 -18.18 9.38
CA ILE A 248 11.45 -17.17 8.75
C ILE A 248 11.56 -16.01 9.73
N SER A 249 12.76 -15.52 10.03
CA SER A 249 12.96 -14.33 10.84
C SER A 249 13.76 -13.28 10.09
N SER A 250 13.46 -12.01 10.39
CA SER A 250 14.17 -10.85 9.87
C SER A 250 14.25 -9.80 10.97
N ALA A 251 15.45 -9.33 11.26
CA ALA A 251 15.70 -8.30 12.26
C ALA A 251 16.83 -7.40 11.80
N TRP A 252 16.63 -6.09 11.87
CA TRP A 252 17.68 -5.14 11.56
C TRP A 252 17.76 -4.04 12.62
N LYS A 253 18.96 -3.46 12.73
CA LYS A 253 19.21 -2.25 13.52
C LYS A 253 20.07 -1.29 12.72
N LEU A 254 19.81 0.01 12.89
CA LEU A 254 20.59 1.09 12.32
C LEU A 254 21.09 1.98 13.46
N HIS A 255 22.42 2.14 13.56
CA HIS A 255 23.07 2.98 14.55
C HIS A 255 24.33 3.59 13.94
N ASP A 256 24.43 4.92 13.94
CA ASP A 256 25.59 5.67 13.45
C ASP A 256 26.07 5.25 12.05
N GLY A 257 25.12 5.07 11.11
CA GLY A 257 25.43 4.65 9.73
C GLY A 257 25.82 3.17 9.59
N LYS A 258 25.80 2.41 10.69
CA LYS A 258 26.01 0.98 10.68
C LYS A 258 24.67 0.25 10.69
N PHE A 259 24.42 -0.54 9.67
CA PHE A 259 23.23 -1.39 9.56
C PHE A 259 23.63 -2.84 9.88
N THR A 260 22.98 -3.43 10.88
CA THR A 260 23.13 -4.84 11.23
C THR A 260 21.85 -5.59 10.86
N TYR A 261 22.01 -6.79 10.34
CA TYR A 261 20.90 -7.63 9.89
C TYR A 261 21.06 -9.08 10.33
N ASP A 262 20.06 -9.57 11.05
CA ASP A 262 19.98 -10.98 11.49
C ASP A 262 18.78 -11.64 10.82
N CYS A 263 18.96 -12.84 10.25
CA CYS A 263 17.86 -13.59 9.66
C CYS A 263 17.96 -15.09 9.87
N THR A 264 16.83 -15.76 9.79
CA THR A 264 16.74 -17.23 9.79
C THR A 264 15.99 -17.70 8.57
N VAL A 265 16.59 -18.62 7.85
CA VAL A 265 16.05 -19.31 6.67
C VAL A 265 15.69 -20.74 7.09
N PRO A 266 14.44 -21.21 6.91
CA PRO A 266 14.05 -22.57 7.24
C PRO A 266 14.80 -23.61 6.40
N THR A 267 15.00 -24.80 6.95
CA THR A 267 15.57 -25.94 6.22
C THR A 267 14.77 -26.26 4.97
N ASN A 268 15.44 -26.70 3.91
CA ASN A 268 14.84 -27.01 2.59
C ASN A 268 14.18 -25.81 1.86
N THR A 269 14.56 -24.59 2.22
CA THR A 269 14.16 -23.38 1.51
C THR A 269 15.38 -22.58 1.07
N THR A 270 15.18 -21.66 0.15
CA THR A 270 16.22 -20.74 -0.33
C THR A 270 15.72 -19.31 -0.21
N ALA A 271 16.55 -18.43 0.34
CA ALA A 271 16.27 -17.00 0.36
C ALA A 271 17.27 -16.23 -0.49
N THR A 272 16.77 -15.26 -1.24
CA THR A 272 17.60 -14.21 -1.84
C THR A 272 17.59 -13.01 -0.91
N LEU A 273 18.71 -12.73 -0.24
CA LEU A 273 18.90 -11.55 0.57
C LEU A 273 19.42 -10.42 -0.30
N LYS A 274 18.75 -9.26 -0.24
CA LYS A 274 19.22 -8.01 -0.82
C LYS A 274 19.38 -6.98 0.29
N LEU A 275 20.63 -6.63 0.62
CA LEU A 275 20.95 -5.63 1.63
C LEU A 275 20.78 -4.20 1.10
N PRO A 276 20.60 -3.21 1.97
CA PRO A 276 20.41 -1.80 1.56
C PRO A 276 21.57 -1.18 0.77
N ASN A 277 22.81 -1.66 0.97
CA ASN A 277 23.98 -1.22 0.19
C ASN A 277 24.03 -1.83 -1.22
N GLY A 278 23.07 -2.71 -1.57
CA GLY A 278 22.97 -3.37 -2.86
C GLY A 278 23.59 -4.77 -2.92
N ASP A 279 24.23 -5.25 -1.85
CA ASP A 279 24.77 -6.61 -1.81
C ASP A 279 23.67 -7.65 -1.91
N ILE A 280 23.92 -8.71 -2.68
CA ILE A 280 22.96 -9.80 -2.91
C ILE A 280 23.61 -11.13 -2.48
N HIS A 281 22.90 -11.89 -1.67
CA HIS A 281 23.32 -13.21 -1.20
C HIS A 281 22.23 -14.25 -1.45
N THR A 282 22.64 -15.45 -1.79
CA THR A 282 21.74 -16.63 -1.80
C THR A 282 21.97 -17.40 -0.50
N LEU A 283 20.92 -17.52 0.30
CA LEU A 283 20.96 -18.17 1.61
C LEU A 283 20.14 -19.46 1.58
N VAL A 284 20.67 -20.49 2.20
CA VAL A 284 20.00 -21.78 2.45
C VAL A 284 19.60 -21.90 3.91
N GLY A 285 19.03 -23.02 4.33
CA GLY A 285 18.61 -23.23 5.72
C GLY A 285 19.72 -22.92 6.73
N GLY A 286 19.47 -21.98 7.65
CA GLY A 286 20.42 -21.52 8.66
C GLY A 286 20.08 -20.17 9.25
N SER A 287 20.92 -19.70 10.17
CA SER A 287 20.86 -18.34 10.74
C SER A 287 22.09 -17.57 10.28
N TYR A 288 21.87 -16.28 9.94
CA TYR A 288 22.88 -15.42 9.33
C TYR A 288 22.91 -14.07 10.01
N HIS A 289 24.11 -13.48 10.05
CA HIS A 289 24.36 -12.14 10.54
C HIS A 289 25.18 -11.34 9.50
N PHE A 290 24.77 -10.11 9.25
CA PHE A 290 25.44 -9.20 8.34
C PHE A 290 25.62 -7.83 9.00
N GLU A 291 26.75 -7.18 8.69
CA GLU A 291 27.02 -5.81 9.06
C GLU A 291 27.48 -5.02 7.83
N ILE A 292 26.86 -3.89 7.56
CA ILE A 292 27.20 -3.00 6.44
C ILE A 292 27.15 -1.54 6.89
N ASN A 293 27.86 -0.69 6.18
CA ASN A 293 27.71 0.75 6.29
C ASN A 293 26.66 1.24 5.25
N VAL A 294 25.81 2.21 5.63
CA VAL A 294 24.74 2.77 4.79
C VAL A 294 24.73 4.31 4.87
#